data_8d34a69d06e813b66d9a3ebe875fefb7
#
_entry.id   8d34a69d06e813b66d9a3ebe875fefb7
#
_cell.length_a   1.000
_cell.length_b   1.000
_cell.length_c   1.000
_cell.angle_alpha   90.00
_cell.angle_beta   90.00
_cell.angle_gamma   90.00
#
_symmetry.space_group_name_H-M   'P 1'
#
loop_
_entity.id
_entity.type
_entity.pdbx_description
1 polymer ?
#
loop_
_entity_poly.entity_id
_entity_poly.type
_entity_poly.pdbx_seq_one_letter_code
_entity_poly.pdbx_strand_id
1 'polypeptide(L)'
;MKKMLIGLLLVASVGTVVGCTDTKVVNEKGTEIVEEAKDKATEETKEQIVEEAKEKIAEEAKEQVIIPDFIDGKIGEELVFTDGYGDGEFIFKVNNVYLTDDRNQFADNPVNYVVIIEYSVTNINIATEDFYFNLGYDAKFYDANGSECDTYPATVVDTFGIHDISPNRNSSSATAIGITCDKPYLEMELGDVLYKFNL
;
A
#
# COMPACT_ATOMS: atom_id res chain seq x y z
N MET A 1 14.68 11.86 32.73
CA MET A 1 13.85 12.91 32.12
C MET A 1 14.36 13.13 30.69
N LYS A 2 13.77 12.45 29.68
CA LYS A 2 14.06 12.66 28.25
C LYS A 2 12.93 13.50 27.68
N LYS A 3 13.27 14.65 27.14
CA LYS A 3 12.32 15.56 26.48
C LYS A 3 11.92 14.96 25.13
N MET A 4 10.65 14.63 24.99
CA MET A 4 10.01 14.23 23.73
C MET A 4 9.79 15.50 22.88
N LEU A 5 10.39 15.55 21.70
CA LEU A 5 10.14 16.59 20.69
C LEU A 5 8.97 16.10 19.84
N ILE A 6 7.81 16.73 20.01
CA ILE A 6 6.63 16.48 19.17
C ILE A 6 6.81 17.30 17.90
N GLY A 7 7.10 16.63 16.78
CA GLY A 7 7.10 17.23 15.45
C GLY A 7 5.66 17.40 14.95
N LEU A 8 5.20 18.65 14.84
CA LEU A 8 3.90 19.01 14.28
C LEU A 8 3.95 18.86 12.76
N LEU A 9 3.30 17.83 12.23
CA LEU A 9 3.15 17.64 10.79
C LEU A 9 1.96 18.46 10.31
N LEU A 10 2.23 19.58 9.62
CA LEU A 10 1.22 20.39 8.94
C LEU A 10 0.90 19.75 7.58
N VAL A 11 -0.23 19.09 7.50
CA VAL A 11 -0.80 18.60 6.22
C VAL A 11 -1.46 19.79 5.52
N ALA A 12 -0.83 20.30 4.47
CA ALA A 12 -1.44 21.27 3.58
C ALA A 12 -2.28 20.56 2.51
N SER A 13 -3.60 20.75 2.56
CA SER A 13 -4.55 20.27 1.57
C SER A 13 -4.33 20.95 0.22
N VAL A 14 -3.96 20.18 -0.80
CA VAL A 14 -3.87 20.64 -2.19
C VAL A 14 -5.26 20.54 -2.83
N GLY A 15 -5.86 21.70 -3.10
CA GLY A 15 -7.10 21.81 -3.86
C GLY A 15 -6.87 21.43 -5.33
N THR A 16 -7.58 20.44 -5.83
CA THR A 16 -7.61 20.07 -7.25
C THR A 16 -8.44 21.05 -8.04
N VAL A 17 -7.79 21.77 -8.96
CA VAL A 17 -8.48 22.50 -10.04
C VAL A 17 -8.37 21.67 -11.32
N VAL A 18 -9.51 21.15 -11.77
CA VAL A 18 -9.64 20.45 -13.06
C VAL A 18 -9.69 21.47 -14.17
N GLY A 19 -8.66 21.53 -14.99
CA GLY A 19 -8.61 22.29 -16.22
C GLY A 19 -7.51 21.72 -17.13
N CYS A 20 -7.87 21.33 -18.34
CA CYS A 20 -7.02 20.70 -19.35
C CYS A 20 -5.68 21.40 -19.55
N THR A 21 -4.65 20.57 -19.86
CA THR A 21 -3.29 20.85 -20.31
C THR A 21 -2.30 21.33 -19.24
N ASP A 22 -1.19 20.56 -19.16
CA ASP A 22 0.04 20.76 -18.38
C ASP A 22 -0.06 20.50 -16.86
N THR A 23 0.43 19.31 -16.51
CA THR A 23 0.66 18.88 -15.13
C THR A 23 1.72 19.77 -14.48
N LYS A 24 1.31 20.83 -13.78
CA LYS A 24 2.17 21.60 -12.88
C LYS A 24 1.94 21.14 -11.47
N VAL A 25 2.75 20.21 -11.00
CA VAL A 25 2.92 19.99 -9.55
C VAL A 25 3.91 21.05 -9.07
N VAL A 26 3.41 22.12 -8.44
CA VAL A 26 4.25 23.17 -7.86
C VAL A 26 3.99 23.17 -6.35
N ASN A 27 5.02 22.90 -5.55
CA ASN A 27 4.95 23.18 -4.12
C ASN A 27 5.18 24.71 -3.92
N GLU A 28 4.69 25.26 -2.82
CA GLU A 28 4.73 26.70 -2.53
C GLU A 28 6.13 27.33 -2.68
N LYS A 29 7.20 26.61 -2.31
CA LYS A 29 8.58 27.04 -2.47
C LYS A 29 9.02 27.18 -3.94
N GLY A 30 8.57 26.29 -4.82
CA GLY A 30 8.86 26.35 -6.25
C GLY A 30 8.23 27.56 -6.94
N THR A 31 7.04 27.97 -6.50
CA THR A 31 6.33 29.13 -7.04
C THR A 31 7.03 30.45 -6.69
N GLU A 32 7.50 30.59 -5.45
CA GLU A 32 8.21 31.79 -4.99
C GLU A 32 9.53 32.02 -5.74
N ILE A 33 10.31 30.95 -5.97
CA ILE A 33 11.58 31.03 -6.70
C ILE A 33 11.37 31.42 -8.18
N VAL A 34 10.29 30.95 -8.81
CA VAL A 34 9.98 31.23 -10.22
C VAL A 34 9.46 32.66 -10.42
N GLU A 35 8.70 33.22 -9.47
CA GLU A 35 8.23 34.61 -9.53
C GLU A 35 9.36 35.62 -9.31
N GLU A 36 10.23 35.39 -8.35
CA GLU A 36 11.37 36.30 -8.08
C GLU A 36 12.39 36.32 -9.24
N ALA A 37 12.53 35.23 -9.99
CA ALA A 37 13.38 35.14 -11.18
C ALA A 37 12.79 35.84 -12.42
N LYS A 38 11.47 35.94 -12.52
CA LYS A 38 10.81 36.58 -13.67
C LYS A 38 10.97 38.10 -13.72
N ASP A 39 11.14 38.75 -12.59
CA ASP A 39 11.21 40.21 -12.51
C ASP A 39 12.59 40.81 -12.80
N LYS A 40 13.65 39.98 -12.88
CA LYS A 40 15.03 40.46 -12.95
C LYS A 40 15.83 40.10 -14.20
N ALA A 41 15.26 39.35 -15.15
CA ALA A 41 16.03 38.81 -16.29
C ALA A 41 15.46 39.17 -17.67
N THR A 42 16.36 39.39 -18.66
CA THR A 42 16.02 39.43 -20.09
C THR A 42 15.56 38.07 -20.60
N GLU A 43 14.81 38.02 -21.73
CA GLU A 43 14.10 36.80 -22.19
C GLU A 43 15.01 35.56 -22.34
N GLU A 44 16.23 35.69 -22.80
CA GLU A 44 17.21 34.60 -22.95
C GLU A 44 17.72 34.04 -21.59
N THR A 45 17.79 34.86 -20.55
CA THR A 45 18.19 34.44 -19.21
C THR A 45 17.05 33.73 -18.46
N LYS A 46 15.78 34.04 -18.83
CA LYS A 46 14.60 33.42 -18.22
C LYS A 46 14.44 31.95 -18.56
N GLU A 47 14.75 31.53 -19.80
CA GLU A 47 14.67 30.13 -20.19
C GLU A 47 15.74 29.26 -19.46
N GLN A 48 16.94 29.75 -19.31
CA GLN A 48 18.01 29.03 -18.60
C GLN A 48 17.71 28.88 -17.10
N ILE A 49 17.17 29.93 -16.45
CA ILE A 49 16.85 29.88 -15.02
C ILE A 49 15.64 28.94 -14.77
N VAL A 50 14.67 28.90 -15.68
CA VAL A 50 13.53 27.98 -15.60
C VAL A 50 13.94 26.52 -15.79
N GLU A 51 14.90 26.25 -16.68
CA GLU A 51 15.43 24.89 -16.90
C GLU A 51 16.25 24.40 -15.69
N GLU A 52 17.13 25.25 -15.16
CA GLU A 52 17.92 24.94 -13.95
C GLU A 52 17.03 24.75 -12.69
N ALA A 53 15.96 25.53 -12.58
CA ALA A 53 14.99 25.37 -11.49
C ALA A 53 14.18 24.06 -11.64
N LYS A 54 13.83 23.66 -12.88
CA LYS A 54 13.17 22.38 -13.15
C LYS A 54 14.06 21.18 -12.87
N GLU A 55 15.35 21.25 -13.22
CA GLU A 55 16.32 20.19 -12.90
C GLU A 55 16.49 20.05 -11.38
N LYS A 56 16.66 21.15 -10.65
CA LYS A 56 16.77 21.12 -9.18
C LYS A 56 15.52 20.58 -8.49
N ILE A 57 14.31 20.97 -8.95
CA ILE A 57 13.06 20.43 -8.43
C ILE A 57 12.92 18.94 -8.74
N ALA A 58 13.36 18.49 -9.92
CA ALA A 58 13.36 17.07 -10.28
C ALA A 58 14.42 16.25 -9.51
N GLU A 59 15.51 16.86 -9.13
CA GLU A 59 16.57 16.22 -8.32
C GLU A 59 16.17 16.15 -6.84
N GLU A 60 15.59 17.23 -6.28
CA GLU A 60 15.04 17.23 -4.91
C GLU A 60 13.82 16.30 -4.78
N ALA A 61 13.01 16.14 -5.83
CA ALA A 61 11.88 15.19 -5.83
C ALA A 61 12.35 13.72 -5.86
N LYS A 62 13.54 13.44 -6.41
CA LYS A 62 14.13 12.09 -6.38
C LYS A 62 14.74 11.73 -5.03
N GLU A 63 15.12 12.71 -4.21
CA GLU A 63 15.76 12.47 -2.90
C GLU A 63 14.77 12.16 -1.76
N GLN A 64 13.46 12.24 -1.99
CA GLN A 64 12.44 12.03 -0.94
C GLN A 64 11.48 10.87 -1.22
N VAL A 65 11.84 9.90 -2.03
CA VAL A 65 11.13 8.60 -1.99
C VAL A 65 11.67 7.87 -0.76
N ILE A 66 11.03 8.11 0.40
CA ILE A 66 11.19 7.23 1.56
C ILE A 66 10.57 5.90 1.13
N ILE A 67 11.40 4.99 0.63
CA ILE A 67 11.00 3.59 0.47
C ILE A 67 10.89 3.07 1.89
N PRO A 68 9.71 2.66 2.35
CA PRO A 68 9.59 2.06 3.67
C PRO A 68 10.51 0.84 3.73
N ASP A 69 11.30 0.71 4.82
CA ASP A 69 12.08 -0.47 5.10
C ASP A 69 11.12 -1.61 5.46
N PHE A 70 10.61 -2.31 4.46
CA PHE A 70 9.76 -3.49 4.66
C PHE A 70 10.59 -4.67 5.17
N ILE A 71 9.99 -5.43 6.07
CA ILE A 71 10.47 -6.74 6.46
C ILE A 71 10.04 -7.75 5.39
N ASP A 72 10.95 -8.58 4.88
CA ASP A 72 10.61 -9.63 3.91
C ASP A 72 9.83 -10.77 4.59
N GLY A 73 8.54 -10.89 4.25
CA GLY A 73 7.68 -11.97 4.72
C GLY A 73 7.87 -13.27 3.94
N LYS A 74 7.71 -14.42 4.60
CA LYS A 74 7.84 -15.75 3.99
C LYS A 74 6.62 -16.62 4.25
N ILE A 75 6.30 -17.49 3.29
CA ILE A 75 5.27 -18.52 3.49
C ILE A 75 5.71 -19.46 4.63
N GLY A 76 4.80 -19.73 5.56
CA GLY A 76 5.02 -20.57 6.72
C GLY A 76 5.69 -19.87 7.92
N GLU A 77 6.13 -18.63 7.77
CA GLU A 77 6.68 -17.81 8.86
C GLU A 77 5.55 -17.23 9.72
N GLU A 78 5.74 -17.26 11.03
CA GLU A 78 4.82 -16.64 11.99
C GLU A 78 5.37 -15.26 12.37
N LEU A 79 4.57 -14.24 12.15
CA LEU A 79 4.91 -12.84 12.45
C LEU A 79 3.87 -12.26 13.41
N VAL A 80 4.34 -11.47 14.37
CA VAL A 80 3.50 -10.80 15.36
C VAL A 80 3.14 -9.41 14.86
N PHE A 81 1.86 -9.10 14.89
CA PHE A 81 1.31 -7.80 14.55
C PHE A 81 0.55 -7.23 15.74
N THR A 82 0.56 -5.91 15.84
CA THR A 82 -0.34 -5.18 16.74
C THR A 82 -1.62 -4.88 15.96
N ASP A 83 -2.77 -4.97 16.60
CA ASP A 83 -4.03 -4.59 15.97
C ASP A 83 -4.06 -3.11 15.61
N GLY A 84 -4.95 -2.72 14.69
CA GLY A 84 -5.02 -1.35 14.18
C GLY A 84 -5.40 -0.30 15.23
N TYR A 85 -5.88 -0.72 16.40
CA TYR A 85 -6.26 0.15 17.52
C TYR A 85 -5.19 0.19 18.62
N GLY A 86 -4.20 -0.72 18.57
CA GLY A 86 -3.13 -0.79 19.58
C GLY A 86 -3.55 -1.49 20.88
N ASP A 87 -4.68 -2.18 20.86
CA ASP A 87 -5.28 -2.82 22.03
C ASP A 87 -4.77 -4.24 22.27
N GLY A 88 -4.00 -4.82 21.32
CA GLY A 88 -3.42 -6.14 21.50
C GLY A 88 -2.60 -6.63 20.31
N GLU A 89 -2.20 -7.88 20.39
CA GLU A 89 -1.31 -8.53 19.44
C GLU A 89 -1.92 -9.84 18.91
N PHE A 90 -1.58 -10.14 17.65
CA PHE A 90 -1.91 -11.42 17.02
C PHE A 90 -0.74 -11.93 16.18
N ILE A 91 -0.70 -13.24 15.95
CA ILE A 91 0.24 -13.88 15.02
C ILE A 91 -0.49 -14.08 13.70
N PHE A 92 0.15 -13.65 12.61
CA PHE A 92 -0.27 -13.92 11.24
C PHE A 92 0.72 -14.86 10.56
N LYS A 93 0.19 -15.77 9.73
CA LYS A 93 1.00 -16.69 8.93
C LYS A 93 0.33 -16.95 7.57
N VAL A 94 1.07 -16.77 6.50
CA VAL A 94 0.68 -17.27 5.17
C VAL A 94 0.97 -18.77 5.15
N ASN A 95 -0.06 -19.59 4.97
CA ASN A 95 0.07 -21.04 4.94
C ASN A 95 0.42 -21.56 3.54
N ASN A 96 -0.23 -20.99 2.51
CA ASN A 96 -0.07 -21.41 1.13
C ASN A 96 -0.50 -20.30 0.18
N VAL A 97 0.06 -20.31 -1.05
CA VAL A 97 -0.33 -19.38 -2.13
C VAL A 97 -0.31 -20.14 -3.44
N TYR A 98 -1.39 -20.07 -4.21
CA TYR A 98 -1.50 -20.79 -5.47
C TYR A 98 -2.47 -20.13 -6.46
N LEU A 99 -2.29 -20.43 -7.73
CA LEU A 99 -3.23 -20.04 -8.79
C LEU A 99 -4.44 -20.97 -8.82
N THR A 100 -5.60 -20.42 -9.17
CA THR A 100 -6.81 -21.17 -9.42
C THR A 100 -7.41 -20.81 -10.76
N ASP A 101 -8.07 -21.80 -11.40
CA ASP A 101 -8.90 -21.61 -12.59
C ASP A 101 -10.35 -21.24 -12.25
N ASP A 102 -10.69 -21.14 -10.97
CA ASP A 102 -12.03 -20.72 -10.55
C ASP A 102 -12.30 -19.29 -11.04
N ARG A 103 -13.41 -19.14 -11.75
CA ARG A 103 -13.86 -17.86 -12.31
C ARG A 103 -15.30 -17.61 -11.96
N ASN A 104 -15.54 -16.48 -11.32
CA ASN A 104 -16.89 -16.06 -11.02
C ASN A 104 -17.50 -15.31 -12.21
N GLN A 105 -18.57 -15.86 -12.77
CA GLN A 105 -19.28 -15.25 -13.91
C GLN A 105 -19.93 -13.90 -13.59
N PHE A 106 -20.03 -13.56 -12.32
CA PHE A 106 -20.59 -12.28 -11.83
C PHE A 106 -19.51 -11.29 -11.40
N ALA A 107 -18.22 -11.62 -11.59
CA ALA A 107 -17.16 -10.68 -11.33
C ALA A 107 -17.21 -9.52 -12.34
N ASP A 108 -17.20 -8.28 -11.84
CA ASP A 108 -17.36 -7.09 -12.67
C ASP A 108 -16.19 -6.88 -13.64
N ASN A 109 -14.98 -7.28 -13.23
CA ASN A 109 -13.76 -7.09 -14.02
C ASN A 109 -13.13 -8.43 -14.45
N PRO A 110 -12.72 -8.54 -15.73
CA PRO A 110 -11.96 -9.70 -16.19
C PRO A 110 -10.55 -9.67 -15.57
N VAL A 111 -10.07 -10.81 -15.13
CA VAL A 111 -8.72 -11.02 -14.61
C VAL A 111 -8.00 -12.10 -15.38
N ASN A 112 -6.68 -11.98 -15.55
CA ASN A 112 -5.86 -12.99 -16.20
C ASN A 112 -5.58 -14.16 -15.23
N TYR A 113 -5.31 -13.84 -13.96
CA TYR A 113 -5.06 -14.85 -12.94
C TYR A 113 -5.89 -14.58 -11.70
N VAL A 114 -6.24 -15.65 -11.00
CA VAL A 114 -6.80 -15.58 -9.64
C VAL A 114 -5.84 -16.32 -8.70
N VAL A 115 -5.37 -15.61 -7.69
CA VAL A 115 -4.47 -16.13 -6.66
C VAL A 115 -5.25 -16.37 -5.39
N ILE A 116 -5.10 -17.55 -4.82
CA ILE A 116 -5.62 -17.88 -3.48
C ILE A 116 -4.47 -17.75 -2.49
N ILE A 117 -4.69 -17.00 -1.42
CA ILE A 117 -3.80 -16.90 -0.26
C ILE A 117 -4.51 -17.54 0.92
N GLU A 118 -4.02 -18.68 1.36
CA GLU A 118 -4.46 -19.34 2.59
C GLU A 118 -3.62 -18.84 3.76
N TYR A 119 -4.29 -18.45 4.85
CA TYR A 119 -3.61 -17.89 6.01
C TYR A 119 -4.23 -18.35 7.31
N SER A 120 -3.50 -18.18 8.39
CA SER A 120 -3.98 -18.40 9.76
C SER A 120 -3.64 -17.20 10.63
N VAL A 121 -4.52 -16.96 11.60
CA VAL A 121 -4.35 -15.91 12.61
C VAL A 121 -4.51 -16.54 13.99
N THR A 122 -3.59 -16.20 14.91
CA THR A 122 -3.69 -16.59 16.31
C THR A 122 -3.83 -15.34 17.16
N ASN A 123 -4.97 -15.18 17.82
CA ASN A 123 -5.15 -14.11 18.79
C ASN A 123 -4.26 -14.34 20.01
N ILE A 124 -3.37 -13.38 20.35
CA ILE A 124 -2.53 -13.46 21.54
C ILE A 124 -3.30 -12.96 22.77
N ASN A 125 -3.79 -11.72 22.71
CA ASN A 125 -4.33 -11.02 23.88
C ASN A 125 -5.45 -10.01 23.60
N ILE A 126 -5.98 -9.96 22.36
CA ILE A 126 -7.12 -9.11 22.01
C ILE A 126 -8.41 -9.71 22.59
N ALA A 127 -9.31 -8.89 23.13
CA ALA A 127 -10.60 -9.37 23.61
C ALA A 127 -11.40 -10.06 22.48
N THR A 128 -12.15 -11.10 22.81
CA THR A 128 -12.83 -11.94 21.79
C THR A 128 -13.74 -11.11 20.90
N GLU A 129 -14.52 -10.21 21.48
CA GLU A 129 -15.49 -9.35 20.80
C GLU A 129 -14.85 -8.25 19.94
N ASP A 130 -13.59 -7.92 20.19
CA ASP A 130 -12.84 -6.89 19.47
C ASP A 130 -11.95 -7.50 18.37
N PHE A 131 -11.80 -8.84 18.36
CA PHE A 131 -10.95 -9.48 17.38
C PHE A 131 -11.63 -9.56 16.00
N TYR A 132 -11.06 -8.86 15.04
CA TYR A 132 -11.42 -8.93 13.63
C TYR A 132 -10.17 -8.84 12.75
N PHE A 133 -10.07 -9.71 11.77
CA PHE A 133 -9.02 -9.67 10.75
C PHE A 133 -9.56 -10.14 9.40
N ASN A 134 -9.36 -9.34 8.36
CA ASN A 134 -9.70 -9.70 6.99
C ASN A 134 -8.58 -9.31 6.05
N LEU A 135 -7.85 -10.29 5.54
CA LEU A 135 -6.68 -10.06 4.70
C LEU A 135 -6.98 -9.19 3.48
N GLY A 136 -8.20 -9.29 2.92
CA GLY A 136 -8.61 -8.48 1.78
C GLY A 136 -8.78 -6.99 2.08
N TYR A 137 -8.91 -6.61 3.36
CA TYR A 137 -9.02 -5.21 3.80
C TYR A 137 -7.78 -4.73 4.54
N ASP A 138 -7.10 -5.62 5.26
CA ASP A 138 -5.98 -5.27 6.13
C ASP A 138 -4.64 -5.23 5.37
N ALA A 139 -4.59 -5.83 4.17
CA ALA A 139 -3.42 -5.83 3.30
C ALA A 139 -3.66 -5.09 1.99
N LYS A 140 -2.58 -4.66 1.34
CA LYS A 140 -2.58 -4.15 -0.03
C LYS A 140 -1.90 -5.15 -0.95
N PHE A 141 -2.37 -5.22 -2.19
CA PHE A 141 -1.88 -6.17 -3.17
C PHE A 141 -1.48 -5.45 -4.44
N TYR A 142 -0.34 -5.85 -5.04
CA TYR A 142 0.17 -5.25 -6.26
C TYR A 142 0.64 -6.32 -7.25
N ASP A 143 0.39 -6.09 -8.54
CA ASP A 143 0.86 -6.95 -9.61
C ASP A 143 2.32 -6.64 -10.02
N ALA A 144 2.83 -7.37 -11.01
CA ALA A 144 4.19 -7.21 -11.53
C ALA A 144 4.48 -5.82 -12.16
N ASN A 145 3.46 -5.02 -12.41
CA ASN A 145 3.58 -3.66 -12.93
C ASN A 145 3.48 -2.61 -11.82
N GLY A 146 3.29 -3.04 -10.56
CA GLY A 146 3.02 -2.18 -9.42
C GLY A 146 1.60 -1.61 -9.39
N SER A 147 0.67 -2.21 -10.14
CA SER A 147 -0.75 -1.82 -10.11
C SER A 147 -1.44 -2.53 -8.96
N GLU A 148 -2.29 -1.79 -8.24
CA GLU A 148 -3.09 -2.34 -7.15
C GLU A 148 -4.05 -3.42 -7.67
N CYS A 149 -4.15 -4.52 -6.93
CA CYS A 149 -5.00 -5.65 -7.22
C CYS A 149 -6.15 -5.73 -6.20
N ASP A 150 -7.36 -5.96 -6.69
CA ASP A 150 -8.55 -6.10 -5.87
C ASP A 150 -8.79 -7.55 -5.43
N THR A 151 -9.56 -7.72 -4.37
CA THR A 151 -10.10 -9.02 -3.99
C THR A 151 -11.00 -9.57 -5.10
N TYR A 152 -10.92 -10.89 -5.34
CA TYR A 152 -11.71 -11.57 -6.35
C TYR A 152 -12.76 -12.48 -5.69
N PRO A 153 -14.02 -12.44 -6.11
CA PRO A 153 -15.08 -13.24 -5.51
C PRO A 153 -15.03 -14.72 -5.98
N ALA A 154 -13.98 -15.44 -5.59
CA ALA A 154 -13.86 -16.87 -5.85
C ALA A 154 -14.77 -17.69 -4.94
N THR A 155 -15.27 -18.82 -5.43
CA THR A 155 -16.22 -19.68 -4.67
C THR A 155 -15.55 -20.42 -3.52
N VAL A 156 -14.24 -20.53 -3.54
CA VAL A 156 -13.43 -21.29 -2.56
C VAL A 156 -13.00 -20.49 -1.34
N VAL A 157 -13.34 -19.20 -1.28
CA VAL A 157 -12.89 -18.31 -0.20
C VAL A 157 -14.08 -17.77 0.61
N ASP A 158 -13.83 -17.56 1.91
CA ASP A 158 -14.74 -16.85 2.79
C ASP A 158 -14.39 -15.36 2.78
N THR A 159 -15.33 -14.52 2.37
CA THR A 159 -15.15 -13.07 2.27
C THR A 159 -15.37 -12.33 3.59
N PHE A 160 -15.87 -13.01 4.62
CA PHE A 160 -16.24 -12.35 5.89
C PHE A 160 -15.05 -12.10 6.83
N GLY A 161 -13.89 -12.70 6.56
CA GLY A 161 -12.73 -12.60 7.41
C GLY A 161 -12.82 -13.50 8.66
N ILE A 162 -11.90 -13.28 9.58
CA ILE A 162 -11.79 -14.02 10.84
C ILE A 162 -12.21 -13.08 11.97
N HIS A 163 -13.17 -13.49 12.80
CA HIS A 163 -13.67 -12.69 13.90
C HIS A 163 -13.98 -13.55 15.14
N ASP A 164 -14.17 -12.91 16.30
CA ASP A 164 -14.58 -13.52 17.56
C ASP A 164 -13.65 -14.66 18.05
N ILE A 165 -12.35 -14.56 17.79
CA ILE A 165 -11.38 -15.54 18.29
C ILE A 165 -10.95 -15.15 19.71
N SER A 166 -11.15 -16.05 20.67
CA SER A 166 -10.67 -15.85 22.03
C SER A 166 -9.14 -15.84 22.11
N PRO A 167 -8.55 -15.15 23.11
CA PRO A 167 -7.11 -15.16 23.35
C PRO A 167 -6.52 -16.57 23.39
N ASN A 168 -5.33 -16.73 22.82
CA ASN A 168 -4.62 -18.01 22.66
C ASN A 168 -5.35 -19.05 21.79
N ARG A 169 -6.23 -18.61 20.88
CA ARG A 169 -6.88 -19.47 19.89
C ARG A 169 -6.51 -19.00 18.48
N ASN A 170 -6.60 -19.93 17.54
CA ASN A 170 -6.31 -19.66 16.13
C ASN A 170 -7.53 -19.96 15.25
N SER A 171 -7.54 -19.35 14.08
CA SER A 171 -8.44 -19.66 12.97
C SER A 171 -7.68 -19.55 11.65
N SER A 172 -8.24 -20.14 10.60
CA SER A 172 -7.68 -20.07 9.25
C SER A 172 -8.75 -19.63 8.29
N SER A 173 -8.33 -18.90 7.26
CA SER A 173 -9.18 -18.45 6.18
C SER A 173 -8.38 -18.39 4.88
N ALA A 174 -9.03 -17.97 3.80
CA ALA A 174 -8.40 -17.73 2.52
C ALA A 174 -8.97 -16.46 1.88
N THR A 175 -8.14 -15.77 1.11
CA THR A 175 -8.53 -14.62 0.30
C THR A 175 -8.13 -14.87 -1.14
N ALA A 176 -8.98 -14.47 -2.09
CA ALA A 176 -8.67 -14.52 -3.52
C ALA A 176 -8.38 -13.12 -4.03
N ILE A 177 -7.33 -12.99 -4.84
CA ILE A 177 -6.88 -11.74 -5.46
C ILE A 177 -6.91 -11.91 -6.98
N GLY A 178 -7.46 -10.91 -7.68
CA GLY A 178 -7.50 -10.87 -9.13
C GLY A 178 -6.31 -10.12 -9.72
N ILE A 179 -5.55 -10.74 -10.62
CA ILE A 179 -4.42 -10.13 -11.33
C ILE A 179 -4.82 -9.88 -12.77
N THR A 180 -4.69 -8.64 -13.23
CA THR A 180 -5.01 -8.21 -14.61
C THR A 180 -3.81 -8.18 -15.54
N CYS A 181 -2.58 -8.13 -15.02
CA CYS A 181 -1.36 -8.15 -15.85
C CYS A 181 -1.06 -9.56 -16.40
N ASP A 182 -0.15 -9.64 -17.38
CA ASP A 182 0.19 -10.89 -18.08
C ASP A 182 1.17 -11.80 -17.30
N LYS A 183 1.56 -11.40 -16.09
CA LYS A 183 2.50 -12.17 -15.26
C LYS A 183 1.82 -12.66 -13.98
N PRO A 184 1.96 -13.95 -13.65
CA PRO A 184 1.44 -14.51 -12.41
C PRO A 184 2.37 -14.16 -11.23
N TYR A 185 2.39 -12.91 -10.84
CA TYR A 185 3.18 -12.34 -9.76
C TYR A 185 2.30 -11.47 -8.88
N LEU A 186 2.48 -11.57 -7.57
CA LEU A 186 1.75 -10.78 -6.58
C LEU A 186 2.68 -10.32 -5.47
N GLU A 187 2.60 -9.06 -5.11
CA GLU A 187 3.12 -8.52 -3.86
C GLU A 187 1.97 -8.30 -2.89
N MET A 188 2.21 -8.54 -1.61
CA MET A 188 1.26 -8.27 -0.54
C MET A 188 1.98 -7.48 0.57
N GLU A 189 1.46 -6.30 0.86
CA GLU A 189 1.89 -5.47 1.98
C GLU A 189 0.92 -5.65 3.14
N LEU A 190 1.42 -6.10 4.29
CA LEU A 190 0.67 -6.18 5.53
C LEU A 190 1.46 -5.48 6.64
N GLY A 191 0.99 -4.31 7.07
CA GLY A 191 1.75 -3.45 7.98
C GLY A 191 3.11 -3.04 7.37
N ASP A 192 4.19 -3.39 8.04
CA ASP A 192 5.57 -3.19 7.61
C ASP A 192 6.21 -4.44 6.95
N VAL A 193 5.40 -5.45 6.61
CA VAL A 193 5.87 -6.70 6.01
C VAL A 193 5.47 -6.75 4.54
N LEU A 194 6.43 -7.09 3.67
CA LEU A 194 6.24 -7.29 2.24
C LEU A 194 6.45 -8.76 1.87
N TYR A 195 5.43 -9.38 1.32
CA TYR A 195 5.49 -10.71 0.72
C TYR A 195 5.58 -10.61 -0.80
N LYS A 196 6.39 -11.47 -1.43
CA LYS A 196 6.55 -11.55 -2.89
C LYS A 196 6.29 -12.98 -3.35
N PHE A 197 5.26 -13.17 -4.17
CA PHE A 197 4.84 -14.46 -4.67
C PHE A 197 5.11 -14.56 -6.18
N ASN A 198 6.02 -15.46 -6.56
CA ASN A 198 6.24 -15.87 -7.95
C ASN A 198 5.44 -17.16 -8.17
N LEU A 199 4.39 -17.12 -8.96
CA LEU A 199 3.34 -18.15 -9.06
C LEU A 199 3.42 -18.94 -10.36
#